data_aa5611ddff517462701f6fda622b97cb
#
_entry.id   aa5611ddff517462701f6fda622b97cb
#
_cell.length_a   1.000
_cell.length_b   1.000
_cell.length_c   1.000
_cell.angle_alpha   90.00
_cell.angle_beta   90.00
_cell.angle_gamma   90.00
#
_symmetry.space_group_name_H-M   'P 1'
#
loop_
_entity.id
_entity.type
_entity.pdbx_description
1 polymer ?
#
loop_
_entity_poly.entity_id
_entity_poly.type
_entity_poly.pdbx_seq_one_letter_code
_entity_poly.pdbx_strand_id
1 'polypeptide(L)'
;MPGPRIYERHEVDELIISLEEILLDLDNHRAQLQELKIRINALEMIWGEDLRESSCADHHEYKSHMAEMEKIQGYFKSCADKIGELGGQVKGLNPPLIDFYGVQDGHLVFWCWTRGEREIGHWHHIDEGFTDRREIAEQP
;
A
#
# COMPACT_ATOMS: atom_id res chain seq x y z
N MET A 1 -21.42 -15.56 1.30
CA MET A 1 -20.33 -14.61 1.60
C MET A 1 -20.88 -13.39 2.28
N PRO A 2 -20.30 -12.98 3.40
CA PRO A 2 -20.73 -11.72 3.99
C PRO A 2 -20.43 -10.60 3.01
N GLY A 3 -21.31 -9.62 2.96
CA GLY A 3 -21.10 -8.41 2.19
C GLY A 3 -19.96 -7.58 2.76
N PRO A 4 -19.60 -6.46 2.12
CA PRO A 4 -18.57 -5.57 2.62
C PRO A 4 -18.93 -5.07 4.01
N ARG A 5 -17.93 -5.03 4.89
CA ARG A 5 -18.14 -4.52 6.25
C ARG A 5 -18.30 -3.01 6.21
N ILE A 6 -19.30 -2.53 6.92
CA ILE A 6 -19.58 -1.11 7.08
C ILE A 6 -19.08 -0.67 8.45
N TYR A 7 -18.31 0.40 8.48
CA TYR A 7 -17.65 0.91 9.68
C TYR A 7 -18.29 2.21 10.14
N GLU A 8 -18.36 2.40 11.45
CA GLU A 8 -18.54 3.71 12.00
C GLU A 8 -17.19 4.44 12.00
N ARG A 9 -17.22 5.76 11.97
CA ARG A 9 -16.00 6.59 11.92
C ARG A 9 -14.99 6.21 13.00
N HIS A 10 -15.47 6.07 14.25
CA HIS A 10 -14.57 5.75 15.37
C HIS A 10 -13.94 4.35 15.25
N GLU A 11 -14.61 3.42 14.60
CA GLU A 11 -14.05 2.10 14.36
C GLU A 11 -12.84 2.18 13.42
N VAL A 12 -12.92 3.04 12.40
CA VAL A 12 -11.79 3.25 11.49
C VAL A 12 -10.65 3.99 12.20
N ASP A 13 -10.98 4.97 13.05
CA ASP A 13 -9.97 5.68 13.85
C ASP A 13 -9.12 4.70 14.67
N GLU A 14 -9.71 3.66 15.21
CA GLU A 14 -9.01 2.64 15.99
C GLU A 14 -8.06 1.79 15.13
N LEU A 15 -8.26 1.75 13.83
CA LEU A 15 -7.42 0.99 12.91
C LEU A 15 -6.19 1.77 12.41
N ILE A 16 -6.15 3.08 12.62
CA ILE A 16 -5.11 3.94 12.04
C ILE A 16 -3.71 3.51 12.50
N ILE A 17 -3.54 3.14 13.77
CA ILE A 17 -2.24 2.68 14.28
C ILE A 17 -1.77 1.46 13.49
N SER A 18 -2.65 0.49 13.24
CA SER A 18 -2.32 -0.70 12.45
C SER A 18 -2.00 -0.34 11.00
N LEU A 19 -2.72 0.60 10.41
CA LEU A 19 -2.46 1.08 9.06
C LEU A 19 -1.06 1.72 8.97
N GLU A 20 -0.71 2.56 9.93
CA GLU A 20 0.60 3.21 9.97
C GLU A 20 1.73 2.19 10.11
N GLU A 21 1.56 1.16 10.93
CA GLU A 21 2.53 0.08 11.08
C GLU A 21 2.73 -0.70 9.78
N ILE A 22 1.63 -1.03 9.08
CA ILE A 22 1.68 -1.73 7.79
C ILE A 22 2.42 -0.88 6.76
N LEU A 23 2.12 0.42 6.71
CA LEU A 23 2.75 1.33 5.77
C LEU A 23 4.24 1.56 6.05
N LEU A 24 4.63 1.57 7.33
CA LEU A 24 6.04 1.66 7.70
C LEU A 24 6.81 0.43 7.21
N ASP A 25 6.23 -0.75 7.37
CA ASP A 25 6.79 -2.00 6.88
C ASP A 25 6.92 -1.97 5.35
N LEU A 26 5.89 -1.46 4.66
CA LEU A 26 5.91 -1.27 3.21
C LEU A 26 7.05 -0.34 2.78
N ASP A 27 7.28 0.76 3.50
CA ASP A 27 8.38 1.69 3.22
C ASP A 27 9.73 1.01 3.30
N ASN A 28 9.94 0.16 4.31
CA ASN A 28 11.18 -0.58 4.47
C ASN A 28 11.43 -1.52 3.29
N HIS A 29 10.41 -2.21 2.83
CA HIS A 29 10.51 -3.08 1.65
C HIS A 29 10.74 -2.29 0.36
N ARG A 30 10.12 -1.12 0.23
CA ARG A 30 10.35 -0.24 -0.92
C ARG A 30 11.81 0.22 -1.00
N ALA A 31 12.40 0.57 0.13
CA ALA A 31 13.80 0.98 0.18
C ALA A 31 14.73 -0.16 -0.25
N GLN A 32 14.47 -1.39 0.22
CA GLN A 32 15.21 -2.58 -0.17
C GLN A 32 15.08 -2.85 -1.67
N LEU A 33 13.86 -2.74 -2.21
CA LEU A 33 13.60 -2.94 -3.64
C LEU A 33 14.36 -1.93 -4.48
N GLN A 34 14.38 -0.67 -4.07
CA GLN A 34 15.11 0.38 -4.78
C GLN A 34 16.60 0.09 -4.83
N GLU A 35 17.19 -0.35 -3.73
CA GLU A 35 18.61 -0.71 -3.68
C GLU A 35 18.92 -1.89 -4.60
N LEU A 36 18.08 -2.92 -4.61
CA LEU A 36 18.24 -4.07 -5.50
C LEU A 36 18.16 -3.67 -6.96
N LYS A 37 17.23 -2.80 -7.33
CA LYS A 37 17.10 -2.30 -8.70
C LYS A 37 18.37 -1.58 -9.15
N ILE A 38 18.95 -0.77 -8.28
CA ILE A 38 20.20 -0.06 -8.57
C ILE A 38 21.33 -1.07 -8.83
N ARG A 39 21.45 -2.09 -8.00
CA ARG A 39 22.49 -3.13 -8.14
C ARG A 39 22.31 -3.95 -9.43
N ILE A 40 21.09 -4.34 -9.73
CA ILE A 40 20.77 -5.09 -10.95
C ILE A 40 21.09 -4.25 -12.19
N ASN A 41 20.69 -2.98 -12.20
CA ASN A 41 20.99 -2.08 -13.30
C ASN A 41 22.48 -1.93 -13.51
N ALA A 42 23.26 -1.83 -12.44
CA ALA A 42 24.73 -1.75 -12.53
C ALA A 42 25.32 -3.00 -13.19
N LEU A 43 24.86 -4.19 -12.80
CA LEU A 43 25.32 -5.44 -13.41
C LEU A 43 24.93 -5.53 -14.89
N GLU A 44 23.72 -5.11 -15.24
CA GLU A 44 23.25 -5.10 -16.63
C GLU A 44 24.07 -4.14 -17.49
N MET A 45 24.46 -3.00 -16.95
CA MET A 45 25.34 -2.05 -17.65
C MET A 45 26.72 -2.62 -17.91
N ILE A 46 27.25 -3.43 -17.01
CA ILE A 46 28.59 -4.05 -17.15
C ILE A 46 28.56 -5.20 -18.15
N TRP A 47 27.57 -6.08 -18.03
CA TRP A 47 27.57 -7.37 -18.75
C TRP A 47 26.58 -7.44 -19.91
N GLY A 48 25.54 -6.61 -19.94
CA GLY A 48 24.48 -6.70 -20.93
C GLY A 48 23.80 -8.07 -20.87
N GLU A 49 23.54 -8.66 -22.02
CA GLU A 49 22.85 -9.96 -22.14
C GLU A 49 23.68 -11.12 -21.55
N ASP A 50 25.00 -10.97 -21.48
CA ASP A 50 25.90 -12.01 -20.94
C ASP A 50 25.60 -12.30 -19.46
N LEU A 51 24.97 -11.37 -18.75
CA LEU A 51 24.61 -11.54 -17.34
C LEU A 51 23.72 -12.76 -17.13
N ARG A 52 22.91 -13.14 -18.10
CA ARG A 52 22.00 -14.29 -18.03
C ARG A 52 22.71 -15.63 -18.21
N GLU A 53 23.96 -15.60 -18.67
CA GLU A 53 24.73 -16.81 -18.90
C GLU A 53 25.37 -17.30 -17.59
N SER A 54 25.24 -18.60 -17.34
CA SER A 54 25.79 -19.21 -16.13
C SER A 54 27.33 -19.10 -16.04
N SER A 55 27.99 -18.87 -17.18
CA SER A 55 29.44 -18.66 -17.27
C SER A 55 29.86 -17.24 -16.88
N CYS A 56 28.94 -16.30 -16.79
CA CYS A 56 29.25 -14.94 -16.38
C CYS A 56 29.64 -14.91 -14.89
N ALA A 57 30.69 -14.17 -14.58
CA ALA A 57 31.25 -14.10 -13.22
C ALA A 57 30.20 -13.61 -12.20
N ASP A 58 29.32 -12.68 -12.61
CA ASP A 58 28.33 -12.07 -11.73
C ASP A 58 26.93 -12.69 -11.88
N HIS A 59 26.80 -13.79 -12.61
CA HIS A 59 25.51 -14.44 -12.82
C HIS A 59 24.85 -14.88 -11.51
N HIS A 60 25.62 -15.44 -10.58
CA HIS A 60 25.10 -15.88 -9.28
C HIS A 60 24.55 -14.71 -8.46
N GLU A 61 25.28 -13.60 -8.42
CA GLU A 61 24.85 -12.39 -7.73
C GLU A 61 23.56 -11.83 -8.35
N TYR A 62 23.49 -11.80 -9.68
CA TYR A 62 22.30 -11.39 -10.41
C TYR A 62 21.07 -12.24 -10.03
N LYS A 63 21.23 -13.57 -10.05
CA LYS A 63 20.14 -14.48 -9.67
C LYS A 63 19.69 -14.30 -8.22
N SER A 64 20.66 -14.06 -7.34
CA SER A 64 20.37 -13.81 -5.92
C SER A 64 19.55 -12.53 -5.75
N HIS A 65 19.90 -11.46 -6.46
CA HIS A 65 19.15 -10.21 -6.43
C HIS A 65 17.74 -10.37 -7.00
N MET A 66 17.59 -11.13 -8.09
CA MET A 66 16.28 -11.40 -8.69
C MET A 66 15.37 -12.18 -7.72
N ALA A 67 15.93 -13.16 -7.00
CA ALA A 67 15.19 -13.92 -6.00
C ALA A 67 14.75 -13.04 -4.83
N GLU A 68 15.61 -12.12 -4.37
CA GLU A 68 15.27 -11.17 -3.32
C GLU A 68 14.16 -10.20 -3.78
N MET A 69 14.21 -9.72 -5.02
CA MET A 69 13.14 -8.88 -5.58
C MET A 69 11.79 -9.58 -5.56
N GLU A 70 11.75 -10.85 -5.98
CA GLU A 70 10.53 -11.64 -5.97
C GLU A 70 9.97 -11.79 -4.56
N LYS A 71 10.84 -12.02 -3.59
CA LYS A 71 10.47 -12.12 -2.18
C LYS A 71 9.87 -10.81 -1.66
N ILE A 72 10.47 -9.67 -2.01
CA ILE A 72 9.99 -8.36 -1.61
C ILE A 72 8.61 -8.06 -2.24
N GLN A 73 8.41 -8.44 -3.48
CA GLN A 73 7.10 -8.32 -4.15
C GLN A 73 6.03 -9.12 -3.41
N GLY A 74 6.38 -10.28 -2.87
CA GLY A 74 5.49 -11.07 -2.01
C GLY A 74 5.13 -10.33 -0.72
N TYR A 75 6.05 -9.59 -0.13
CA TYR A 75 5.77 -8.77 1.05
C TYR A 75 4.82 -7.62 0.74
N PHE A 76 4.93 -7.00 -0.44
CA PHE A 76 3.99 -5.95 -0.86
C PHE A 76 2.56 -6.50 -0.93
N LYS A 77 2.41 -7.68 -1.52
CA LYS A 77 1.10 -8.34 -1.57
C LYS A 77 0.58 -8.63 -0.17
N SER A 78 1.43 -9.11 0.72
CA SER A 78 1.07 -9.39 2.11
C SER A 78 0.59 -8.12 2.83
N CYS A 79 1.24 -6.98 2.61
CA CYS A 79 0.81 -5.70 3.17
C CYS A 79 -0.58 -5.30 2.67
N ALA A 80 -0.82 -5.42 1.36
CA ALA A 80 -2.13 -5.15 0.77
C ALA A 80 -3.21 -6.07 1.34
N ASP A 81 -2.90 -7.35 1.50
CA ASP A 81 -3.82 -8.33 2.08
C ASP A 81 -4.17 -7.97 3.53
N LYS A 82 -3.20 -7.53 4.32
CA LYS A 82 -3.43 -7.10 5.71
C LYS A 82 -4.37 -5.91 5.78
N ILE A 83 -4.21 -4.93 4.89
CA ILE A 83 -5.12 -3.78 4.82
C ILE A 83 -6.52 -4.25 4.45
N GLY A 84 -6.63 -5.17 3.49
CA GLY A 84 -7.92 -5.76 3.10
C GLY A 84 -8.59 -6.51 4.24
N GLU A 85 -7.83 -7.24 5.05
CA GLU A 85 -8.34 -7.94 6.23
C GLU A 85 -8.91 -6.98 7.28
N LEU A 86 -8.34 -5.78 7.38
CA LEU A 86 -8.86 -4.72 8.24
C LEU A 86 -10.13 -4.08 7.66
N GLY A 87 -10.50 -4.40 6.42
CA GLY A 87 -11.64 -3.84 5.72
C GLY A 87 -11.33 -2.63 4.85
N GLY A 88 -10.06 -2.27 4.73
CA GLY A 88 -9.61 -1.14 3.93
C GLY A 88 -9.48 -1.49 2.45
N GLN A 89 -9.73 -0.50 1.60
CA GLN A 89 -9.50 -0.58 0.17
C GLN A 89 -8.42 0.41 -0.20
N VAL A 90 -7.32 -0.10 -0.75
CA VAL A 90 -6.22 0.76 -1.19
C VAL A 90 -6.59 1.40 -2.52
N LYS A 91 -6.70 2.72 -2.54
CA LYS A 91 -7.04 3.50 -3.74
C LYS A 91 -5.82 4.15 -4.37
N GLY A 92 -4.73 4.24 -3.65
CA GLY A 92 -3.48 4.76 -4.13
C GLY A 92 -2.38 4.54 -3.10
N LEU A 93 -1.12 4.60 -3.55
CA LEU A 93 0.04 4.38 -2.68
C LEU A 93 1.00 5.56 -2.64
N ASN A 94 0.74 6.61 -3.42
CA ASN A 94 1.65 7.77 -3.49
C ASN A 94 0.86 9.07 -3.60
N PRO A 95 0.33 9.61 -2.52
CA PRO A 95 0.39 9.10 -1.14
C PRO A 95 -0.55 7.91 -0.90
N PRO A 96 -0.35 7.16 0.19
CA PRO A 96 -1.28 6.09 0.55
C PRO A 96 -2.69 6.63 0.81
N LEU A 97 -3.67 6.08 0.09
CA LEU A 97 -5.09 6.42 0.20
C LEU A 97 -5.85 5.15 0.49
N ILE A 98 -6.54 5.11 1.61
CA ILE A 98 -7.27 3.91 2.05
C ILE A 98 -8.69 4.32 2.40
N ASP A 99 -9.66 3.61 1.81
CA ASP A 99 -11.08 3.86 2.01
C ASP A 99 -11.73 2.71 2.77
N PHE A 100 -12.68 3.07 3.62
CA PHE A 100 -13.50 2.11 4.38
C PHE A 100 -14.96 2.45 4.15
N TYR A 101 -15.79 1.46 3.93
CA TYR A 101 -17.24 1.69 3.80
C TYR A 101 -17.84 2.24 5.08
N GLY A 102 -18.70 3.24 4.93
CA GLY A 102 -19.45 3.83 6.01
C GLY A 102 -20.81 4.33 5.54
N VAL A 103 -21.55 4.92 6.46
CA VAL A 103 -22.86 5.54 6.16
C VAL A 103 -22.82 6.97 6.65
N GLN A 104 -23.19 7.89 5.77
CA GLN A 104 -23.32 9.31 6.08
C GLN A 104 -24.69 9.79 5.56
N ASP A 105 -25.51 10.31 6.47
CA ASP A 105 -26.85 10.82 6.13
C ASP A 105 -27.71 9.79 5.37
N GLY A 106 -27.62 8.51 5.78
CA GLY A 106 -28.37 7.42 5.17
C GLY A 106 -27.82 6.90 3.86
N HIS A 107 -26.67 7.42 3.39
CA HIS A 107 -26.04 7.00 2.15
C HIS A 107 -24.75 6.24 2.42
N LEU A 108 -24.50 5.21 1.61
CA LEU A 108 -23.24 4.47 1.62
C LEU A 108 -22.13 5.37 1.06
N VAL A 109 -21.07 5.51 1.84
CA VAL A 109 -19.93 6.36 1.52
C VAL A 109 -18.63 5.64 1.81
N PHE A 110 -17.50 6.27 1.48
CA PHE A 110 -16.20 5.87 1.98
C PHE A 110 -15.69 6.87 3.00
N TRP A 111 -15.30 6.36 4.17
CA TRP A 111 -14.40 7.10 5.06
C TRP A 111 -13.02 7.08 4.39
N CYS A 112 -12.49 8.25 4.08
CA CYS A 112 -11.25 8.39 3.32
C CYS A 112 -10.11 8.77 4.25
N TRP A 113 -9.09 7.92 4.29
CA TRP A 113 -7.89 8.17 5.09
C TRP A 113 -6.66 8.29 4.20
N THR A 114 -5.81 9.25 4.50
CA THR A 114 -4.47 9.32 3.93
C THR A 114 -3.45 9.33 5.04
N ARG A 115 -2.27 8.82 4.73
CA ARG A 115 -1.17 8.71 5.69
C ARG A 115 -0.87 10.05 6.35
N GLY A 116 -0.72 10.03 7.67
CA GLY A 116 -0.48 11.21 8.49
C GLY A 116 -1.70 11.79 9.17
N GLU A 117 -2.91 11.44 8.72
CA GLU A 117 -4.13 11.84 9.41
C GLU A 117 -4.30 11.00 10.68
N ARG A 118 -4.51 11.67 11.81
CA ARG A 118 -4.62 10.99 13.12
C ARG A 118 -6.00 10.42 13.38
N GLU A 119 -6.98 10.93 12.68
CA GLU A 119 -8.37 10.49 12.77
C GLU A 119 -9.02 10.65 11.39
N ILE A 120 -10.16 9.98 11.21
CA ILE A 120 -10.93 10.12 9.99
C ILE A 120 -11.64 11.47 10.00
N GLY A 121 -11.22 12.35 9.10
CA GLY A 121 -11.78 13.69 8.95
C GLY A 121 -12.50 13.93 7.65
N HIS A 122 -12.53 12.95 6.75
CA HIS A 122 -13.08 13.13 5.40
C HIS A 122 -13.85 11.91 4.93
N TRP A 123 -14.78 12.15 4.02
CA TRP A 123 -15.54 11.12 3.35
C TRP A 123 -15.82 11.53 1.90
N HIS A 124 -16.11 10.56 1.04
CA HIS A 124 -16.60 10.81 -0.31
C HIS A 124 -17.62 9.75 -0.71
N HIS A 125 -18.41 10.03 -1.73
CA HIS A 125 -19.34 9.04 -2.27
C HIS A 125 -18.57 7.87 -2.91
N ILE A 126 -19.24 6.72 -3.01
CA ILE A 126 -18.59 5.50 -3.53
C ILE A 126 -18.18 5.60 -5.00
N ASP A 127 -18.78 6.51 -5.75
CA ASP A 127 -18.46 6.78 -7.15
C ASP A 127 -17.49 7.96 -7.34
N GLU A 128 -17.02 8.55 -6.24
CA GLU A 128 -16.07 9.67 -6.25
C GLU A 128 -14.68 9.21 -5.78
N GLY A 129 -13.70 10.07 -5.97
CA GLY A 129 -12.31 9.81 -5.56
C GLY A 129 -11.81 10.78 -4.50
N PHE A 130 -10.51 10.70 -4.24
CA PHE A 130 -9.83 11.50 -3.22
C PHE A 130 -10.04 13.01 -3.38
N THR A 131 -10.02 13.50 -4.61
CA THR A 131 -10.18 14.94 -4.90
C THR A 131 -11.57 15.47 -4.57
N ASP A 132 -12.54 14.58 -4.44
CA ASP A 132 -13.93 14.92 -4.14
C ASP A 132 -14.28 14.77 -2.66
N ARG A 133 -13.30 14.43 -1.83
CA ARG A 133 -13.55 14.15 -0.42
C ARG A 133 -13.99 15.42 0.32
N ARG A 134 -14.90 15.24 1.26
CA ARG A 134 -15.52 16.29 2.06
C ARG A 134 -15.11 16.16 3.51
N GLU A 135 -14.95 17.29 4.18
CA GLU A 135 -14.70 17.28 5.61
C GLU A 135 -15.95 16.81 6.36
N ILE A 136 -15.72 16.01 7.38
CA ILE A 136 -16.79 15.63 8.30
C ILE A 136 -17.09 16.84 9.16
N ALA A 137 -18.37 17.29 9.13
CA ALA A 137 -18.78 18.41 9.95
C ALA A 137 -18.65 18.05 11.43
N GLU A 138 -17.99 18.90 12.21
CA GLU A 138 -17.94 18.76 13.64
C GLU A 138 -19.36 18.92 14.17
N GLN A 139 -19.79 17.98 14.97
CA GLN A 139 -21.06 18.12 15.66
C GLN A 139 -20.89 19.09 16.82
N PRO A 140 -21.79 20.08 16.97
CA PRO A 140 -21.72 21.02 18.08
C PRO A 140 -21.90 20.34 19.43
#